data_c6f2d68d0363a6b097fc99733970fd6e
#
_entry.id   c6f2d68d0363a6b097fc99733970fd6e
#
_cell.length_a   1.000
_cell.length_b   1.000
_cell.length_c   1.000
_cell.angle_alpha   90.00
_cell.angle_beta   90.00
_cell.angle_gamma   90.00
#
_symmetry.space_group_name_H-M   'P 1'
#
loop_
_entity.id
_entity.type
_entity.pdbx_description
1 polymer ?
#
loop_
_entity_poly.entity_id
_entity_poly.type
_entity_poly.pdbx_seq_one_letter_code
_entity_poly.pdbx_strand_id
1 'polypeptide(L)'
;FYPSGVISEWDPLWKYSFEDIYTDFRLQWDWYPVLGNHDYKSNPDAQVKYSTISRRWKMPARYYSKIVSINGDTTQQVLLVFIDTNPLIPEFYKNTEYGPHVKGQDTTKQKRWMEKLLSNKSPNIKWKIVVGHHPMYSGGSRTEGYDTKRIRNTLQPMFDKYKVDVYLGGHEHSLQHMLSASN
;
A
#
# COMPACT_ATOMS: atom_id res chain seq x y z
N PHE A 1 9.27 0.70 7.87
CA PHE A 1 10.10 0.81 9.09
C PHE A 1 11.23 1.81 8.91
N TYR A 2 11.48 2.64 9.93
CA TYR A 2 12.52 3.65 9.95
C TYR A 2 13.79 3.15 10.65
N PRO A 3 14.98 3.66 10.24
CA PRO A 3 15.20 4.55 9.10
C PRO A 3 15.32 3.82 7.76
N SER A 4 15.54 2.51 7.74
CA SER A 4 15.98 1.80 6.53
C SER A 4 15.28 0.45 6.31
N GLY A 5 14.07 0.28 6.83
CA GLY A 5 13.36 -1.00 6.74
C GLY A 5 13.93 -2.05 7.70
N VAL A 6 13.62 -3.31 7.43
CA VAL A 6 14.09 -4.48 8.18
C VAL A 6 14.94 -5.38 7.28
N ILE A 7 15.97 -6.03 7.84
CA ILE A 7 16.89 -6.90 7.08
C ILE A 7 16.36 -8.33 6.92
N SER A 8 15.53 -8.77 7.86
CA SER A 8 14.93 -10.12 7.84
C SER A 8 13.64 -10.15 8.66
N GLU A 9 12.92 -11.26 8.58
CA GLU A 9 11.75 -11.54 9.42
C GLU A 9 12.10 -11.72 10.92
N TRP A 10 13.38 -11.80 11.24
CA TRP A 10 13.92 -11.92 12.61
C TRP A 10 14.59 -10.63 13.10
N ASP A 11 14.50 -9.55 12.35
CA ASP A 11 15.10 -8.27 12.72
C ASP A 11 14.54 -7.77 14.06
N PRO A 12 15.39 -7.36 15.02
CA PRO A 12 14.93 -6.80 16.28
C PRO A 12 14.00 -5.58 16.16
N LEU A 13 14.04 -4.86 15.02
CA LEU A 13 13.13 -3.73 14.76
C LEU A 13 11.66 -4.14 14.78
N TRP A 14 11.32 -5.39 14.47
CA TRP A 14 9.95 -5.89 14.61
C TRP A 14 9.44 -5.74 16.03
N LYS A 15 10.27 -6.09 17.00
CA LYS A 15 9.93 -5.94 18.41
C LYS A 15 9.83 -4.46 18.78
N TYR A 16 10.88 -3.69 18.54
CA TYR A 16 11.00 -2.32 19.04
C TYR A 16 10.11 -1.30 18.32
N SER A 17 9.77 -1.54 17.05
CA SER A 17 9.00 -0.58 16.22
C SER A 17 7.56 -1.03 15.92
N PHE A 18 7.19 -2.25 16.26
CA PHE A 18 5.84 -2.76 16.03
C PHE A 18 5.26 -3.47 17.25
N GLU A 19 5.84 -4.58 17.71
CA GLU A 19 5.21 -5.41 18.73
C GLU A 19 5.13 -4.71 20.09
N ASP A 20 6.19 -4.02 20.51
CA ASP A 20 6.25 -3.30 21.79
C ASP A 20 5.58 -1.91 21.75
N ILE A 21 5.34 -1.36 20.54
CA ILE A 21 4.69 -0.04 20.41
C ILE A 21 3.17 -0.18 20.42
N TYR A 22 2.63 -1.11 19.65
CA TYR A 22 1.18 -1.27 19.49
C TYR A 22 0.64 -2.35 20.44
N THR A 23 0.77 -2.11 21.75
CA THR A 23 0.45 -3.09 22.80
C THR A 23 -0.99 -3.01 23.31
N ASP A 24 -1.70 -1.89 23.12
CA ASP A 24 -3.08 -1.73 23.55
C ASP A 24 -3.97 -2.86 22.98
N PHE A 25 -4.88 -3.40 23.82
CA PHE A 25 -5.75 -4.51 23.43
C PHE A 25 -6.60 -4.19 22.19
N ARG A 26 -6.95 -2.92 22.00
CA ARG A 26 -7.70 -2.44 20.82
C ARG A 26 -6.90 -2.50 19.52
N LEU A 27 -5.59 -2.69 19.59
CA LEU A 27 -4.68 -2.79 18.45
C LEU A 27 -4.23 -4.24 18.19
N GLN A 28 -4.82 -5.23 18.87
CA GLN A 28 -4.47 -6.65 18.75
C GLN A 28 -5.18 -7.36 17.58
N TRP A 29 -5.73 -6.59 16.64
CA TRP A 29 -6.36 -7.09 15.42
C TRP A 29 -5.34 -7.35 14.29
N ASP A 30 -5.82 -7.89 13.18
CA ASP A 30 -5.01 -8.05 11.97
C ASP A 30 -4.62 -6.69 11.38
N TRP A 31 -3.36 -6.53 11.09
CA TRP A 31 -2.78 -5.37 10.41
C TRP A 31 -2.47 -5.73 8.97
N TYR A 32 -2.94 -4.90 8.03
CA TYR A 32 -2.77 -5.08 6.58
C TYR A 32 -1.85 -3.98 6.04
N PRO A 33 -0.53 -4.16 6.09
CA PRO A 33 0.43 -3.12 5.73
C PRO A 33 0.67 -3.02 4.22
N VAL A 34 1.25 -1.88 3.82
CA VAL A 34 1.86 -1.66 2.51
C VAL A 34 3.31 -1.24 2.66
N LEU A 35 4.14 -1.55 1.66
CA LEU A 35 5.55 -1.17 1.65
C LEU A 35 5.74 0.32 1.37
N GLY A 36 6.52 0.98 2.23
CA GLY A 36 6.99 2.34 2.01
C GLY A 36 8.38 2.38 1.37
N ASN A 37 8.84 3.58 1.02
CA ASN A 37 10.17 3.76 0.44
C ASN A 37 11.31 3.40 1.39
N HIS A 38 11.13 3.61 2.70
CA HIS A 38 12.13 3.20 3.71
C HIS A 38 12.32 1.69 3.76
N ASP A 39 11.27 0.91 3.50
CA ASP A 39 11.35 -0.55 3.48
C ASP A 39 12.20 -1.06 2.29
N TYR A 40 12.26 -0.27 1.22
CA TYR A 40 13.07 -0.55 0.04
C TYR A 40 14.56 -0.20 0.18
N LYS A 41 14.97 0.40 1.29
CA LYS A 41 16.39 0.60 1.62
C LYS A 41 17.07 -0.67 2.13
N SER A 42 16.29 -1.67 2.51
CA SER A 42 16.80 -2.95 3.02
C SER A 42 16.07 -4.11 2.32
N ASN A 43 15.39 -4.97 3.06
CA ASN A 43 14.76 -6.18 2.52
C ASN A 43 13.22 -6.12 2.58
N PRO A 44 12.53 -5.64 1.53
CA PRO A 44 11.07 -5.57 1.55
C PRO A 44 10.38 -6.95 1.64
N ASP A 45 11.04 -8.04 1.20
CA ASP A 45 10.50 -9.39 1.33
C ASP A 45 10.48 -9.90 2.78
N ALA A 46 11.30 -9.32 3.65
CA ALA A 46 11.25 -9.62 5.08
C ALA A 46 9.88 -9.28 5.68
N GLN A 47 9.22 -8.24 5.19
CA GLN A 47 7.86 -7.86 5.64
C GLN A 47 6.81 -8.89 5.21
N VAL A 48 6.94 -9.45 4.01
CA VAL A 48 6.09 -10.56 3.56
C VAL A 48 6.32 -11.80 4.43
N LYS A 49 7.59 -12.15 4.66
CA LYS A 49 7.95 -13.31 5.48
C LYS A 49 7.51 -13.17 6.94
N TYR A 50 7.55 -11.97 7.50
CA TYR A 50 7.10 -11.73 8.87
C TYR A 50 5.63 -12.11 9.11
N SER A 51 4.81 -12.14 8.06
CA SER A 51 3.43 -12.63 8.14
C SER A 51 3.31 -14.10 8.55
N THR A 52 4.38 -14.88 8.45
CA THR A 52 4.42 -16.28 8.91
C THR A 52 4.78 -16.40 10.39
N ILE A 53 5.25 -15.32 11.00
CA ILE A 53 5.72 -15.26 12.39
C ILE A 53 4.69 -14.52 13.25
N SER A 54 4.31 -13.31 12.85
CA SER A 54 3.41 -12.47 13.63
C SER A 54 1.95 -12.87 13.42
N ARG A 55 1.24 -13.02 14.55
CA ARG A 55 -0.20 -13.24 14.53
C ARG A 55 -0.96 -12.06 13.89
N ARG A 56 -0.46 -10.84 14.10
CA ARG A 56 -1.14 -9.60 13.70
C ARG A 56 -0.78 -9.12 12.30
N TRP A 57 0.46 -9.33 11.85
CA TRP A 57 0.95 -8.83 10.57
C TRP A 57 0.47 -9.69 9.41
N LYS A 58 -0.34 -9.13 8.50
CA LYS A 58 -0.98 -9.85 7.39
C LYS A 58 -0.57 -9.24 6.05
N MET A 59 0.60 -9.61 5.58
CA MET A 59 1.16 -9.18 4.30
C MET A 59 1.54 -10.40 3.44
N PRO A 60 0.60 -11.04 2.74
CA PRO A 60 0.85 -12.29 2.03
C PRO A 60 1.73 -12.13 0.79
N ALA A 61 1.86 -10.92 0.28
CA ALA A 61 2.68 -10.55 -0.87
C ALA A 61 2.98 -9.05 -0.83
N ARG A 62 3.87 -8.55 -1.70
CA ARG A 62 4.17 -7.10 -1.82
C ARG A 62 2.95 -6.28 -2.25
N TYR A 63 2.01 -6.90 -2.95
CA TYR A 63 0.68 -6.35 -3.23
C TYR A 63 -0.37 -7.46 -3.13
N TYR A 64 -1.53 -7.15 -2.62
CA TYR A 64 -2.58 -8.15 -2.31
C TYR A 64 -3.94 -7.48 -2.17
N SER A 65 -4.99 -8.26 -2.03
CA SER A 65 -6.34 -7.76 -1.85
C SER A 65 -7.11 -8.56 -0.82
N LYS A 66 -8.15 -7.95 -0.30
CA LYS A 66 -9.10 -8.57 0.64
C LYS A 66 -10.51 -8.07 0.34
N ILE A 67 -11.49 -8.95 0.42
CA ILE A 67 -12.90 -8.57 0.45
C ILE A 67 -13.39 -8.73 1.89
N VAL A 68 -14.03 -7.69 2.40
CA VAL A 68 -14.56 -7.65 3.77
C VAL A 68 -16.06 -7.38 3.72
N SER A 69 -16.85 -8.19 4.41
CA SER A 69 -18.28 -7.97 4.56
C SER A 69 -18.56 -6.90 5.62
N ILE A 70 -19.46 -5.97 5.32
CA ILE A 70 -19.87 -4.93 6.25
C ILE A 70 -20.84 -5.55 7.26
N ASN A 71 -20.49 -5.47 8.54
CA ASN A 71 -21.28 -6.05 9.63
C ASN A 71 -21.64 -7.55 9.43
N GLY A 72 -20.80 -8.29 8.72
CA GLY A 72 -21.05 -9.69 8.41
C GLY A 72 -22.01 -9.96 7.25
N ASP A 73 -22.58 -8.92 6.64
CA ASP A 73 -23.47 -9.02 5.49
C ASP A 73 -22.67 -9.22 4.20
N THR A 74 -22.74 -10.43 3.63
CA THR A 74 -22.03 -10.80 2.40
C THR A 74 -22.58 -10.14 1.14
N THR A 75 -23.76 -9.51 1.20
CA THR A 75 -24.34 -8.73 0.11
C THR A 75 -23.83 -7.28 0.11
N GLN A 76 -23.12 -6.88 1.16
CA GLN A 76 -22.50 -5.55 1.31
C GLN A 76 -21.02 -5.71 1.65
N GLN A 77 -20.17 -5.50 0.67
CA GLN A 77 -18.75 -5.80 0.77
C GLN A 77 -17.90 -4.59 0.39
N VAL A 78 -16.71 -4.54 0.99
CA VAL A 78 -15.63 -3.62 0.62
C VAL A 78 -14.52 -4.43 -0.06
N LEU A 79 -14.12 -4.01 -1.25
CA LEU A 79 -12.91 -4.49 -1.89
C LEU A 79 -11.74 -3.61 -1.45
N LEU A 80 -10.82 -4.18 -0.68
CA LEU A 80 -9.56 -3.56 -0.29
C LEU A 80 -8.44 -4.06 -1.21
N VAL A 81 -7.71 -3.13 -1.83
CA VAL A 81 -6.60 -3.42 -2.75
C VAL A 81 -5.34 -2.74 -2.23
N PHE A 82 -4.40 -3.52 -1.74
CA PHE A 82 -3.12 -3.05 -1.20
C PHE A 82 -2.07 -3.15 -2.29
N ILE A 83 -1.43 -2.03 -2.64
CA ILE A 83 -0.50 -1.94 -3.76
C ILE A 83 0.90 -1.54 -3.33
N ASP A 84 1.90 -2.04 -4.06
CA ASP A 84 3.27 -1.59 -3.94
C ASP A 84 3.51 -0.44 -4.91
N THR A 85 3.62 0.76 -4.39
CA THR A 85 3.82 1.97 -5.18
C THR A 85 5.29 2.22 -5.55
N ASN A 86 6.26 1.60 -4.86
CA ASN A 86 7.69 1.85 -5.09
C ASN A 86 8.13 1.53 -6.52
N PRO A 87 7.82 0.36 -7.10
CA PRO A 87 8.22 0.04 -8.47
C PRO A 87 7.47 0.86 -9.54
N LEU A 88 6.44 1.62 -9.17
CA LEU A 88 5.73 2.51 -10.09
C LEU A 88 6.44 3.86 -10.30
N ILE A 89 7.53 4.12 -9.56
CA ILE A 89 8.30 5.35 -9.61
C ILE A 89 9.61 5.09 -10.38
N PRO A 90 9.74 5.53 -11.66
CA PRO A 90 10.91 5.24 -12.48
C PRO A 90 12.23 5.74 -11.89
N GLU A 91 12.20 6.83 -11.14
CA GLU A 91 13.37 7.42 -10.49
C GLU A 91 14.01 6.48 -9.46
N PHE A 92 13.21 5.61 -8.83
CA PHE A 92 13.70 4.64 -7.84
C PHE A 92 14.63 3.58 -8.46
N TYR A 93 14.46 3.25 -9.74
CA TYR A 93 15.34 2.29 -10.42
C TYR A 93 16.78 2.79 -10.60
N LYS A 94 16.97 4.11 -10.54
CA LYS A 94 18.29 4.76 -10.63
C LYS A 94 18.87 5.10 -9.26
N ASN A 95 18.07 5.04 -8.22
CA ASN A 95 18.49 5.32 -6.86
C ASN A 95 19.36 4.17 -6.33
N THR A 96 20.45 4.49 -5.63
CA THR A 96 21.39 3.48 -5.11
C THR A 96 20.82 2.66 -3.96
N GLU A 97 19.92 3.22 -3.17
CA GLU A 97 19.27 2.54 -2.04
C GLU A 97 18.08 1.69 -2.49
N TYR A 98 17.20 2.25 -3.33
CA TYR A 98 15.96 1.58 -3.75
C TYR A 98 16.14 0.67 -4.96
N GLY A 99 17.04 1.04 -5.87
CA GLY A 99 17.24 0.37 -7.15
C GLY A 99 17.45 -1.14 -7.05
N PRO A 100 18.28 -1.64 -6.14
CA PRO A 100 18.48 -3.09 -5.98
C PRO A 100 17.18 -3.86 -5.70
N HIS A 101 16.23 -3.24 -5.01
CA HIS A 101 15.01 -3.88 -4.53
C HIS A 101 13.76 -3.62 -5.39
N VAL A 102 13.78 -2.59 -6.24
CA VAL A 102 12.72 -2.35 -7.25
C VAL A 102 13.01 -3.05 -8.58
N LYS A 103 14.28 -3.24 -8.94
CA LYS A 103 14.68 -3.99 -10.13
C LYS A 103 14.16 -5.42 -10.08
N GLY A 104 13.71 -5.92 -11.24
CA GLY A 104 13.12 -7.26 -11.33
C GLY A 104 11.63 -7.33 -10.97
N GLN A 105 11.03 -6.21 -10.51
CA GLN A 105 9.59 -6.14 -10.29
C GLN A 105 8.84 -5.94 -11.61
N ASP A 106 7.84 -6.75 -11.85
CA ASP A 106 6.96 -6.61 -13.02
C ASP A 106 5.78 -5.69 -12.71
N THR A 107 5.96 -4.40 -12.98
CA THR A 107 4.91 -3.38 -12.80
C THR A 107 3.70 -3.62 -13.71
N THR A 108 3.91 -4.25 -14.87
CA THR A 108 2.82 -4.60 -15.79
C THR A 108 1.94 -5.69 -15.19
N LYS A 109 2.56 -6.68 -14.54
CA LYS A 109 1.83 -7.73 -13.82
C LYS A 109 0.97 -7.15 -12.70
N GLN A 110 1.53 -6.26 -11.87
CA GLN A 110 0.76 -5.59 -10.82
C GLN A 110 -0.40 -4.77 -11.39
N LYS A 111 -0.17 -3.97 -12.44
CA LYS A 111 -1.23 -3.17 -13.09
C LYS A 111 -2.35 -4.03 -13.64
N ARG A 112 -2.04 -5.10 -14.37
CA ARG A 112 -3.06 -6.05 -14.89
C ARG A 112 -3.84 -6.72 -13.77
N TRP A 113 -3.17 -7.08 -12.68
CA TRP A 113 -3.81 -7.64 -11.50
C TRP A 113 -4.78 -6.64 -10.86
N MET A 114 -4.37 -5.38 -10.70
CA MET A 114 -5.25 -4.30 -10.21
C MET A 114 -6.46 -4.12 -11.13
N GLU A 115 -6.24 -4.02 -12.44
CA GLU A 115 -7.33 -3.89 -13.43
C GLU A 115 -8.34 -5.02 -13.31
N LYS A 116 -7.87 -6.26 -13.19
CA LYS A 116 -8.74 -7.43 -13.01
C LYS A 116 -9.61 -7.32 -11.75
N LEU A 117 -9.04 -6.87 -10.64
CA LEU A 117 -9.79 -6.69 -9.38
C LEU A 117 -10.78 -5.53 -9.47
N LEU A 118 -10.32 -4.38 -9.92
CA LEU A 118 -11.12 -3.15 -9.96
C LEU A 118 -12.26 -3.23 -11.01
N SER A 119 -12.08 -4.04 -12.06
CA SER A 119 -13.13 -4.31 -13.06
C SER A 119 -14.26 -5.22 -12.55
N ASN A 120 -14.17 -5.73 -11.32
CA ASN A 120 -15.23 -6.53 -10.71
C ASN A 120 -16.53 -5.71 -10.61
N LYS A 121 -17.60 -6.26 -11.21
CA LYS A 121 -18.93 -5.66 -11.29
C LYS A 121 -19.93 -6.29 -10.33
N SER A 122 -19.47 -7.08 -9.36
CA SER A 122 -20.38 -7.69 -8.39
C SER A 122 -21.21 -6.62 -7.68
N PRO A 123 -22.54 -6.72 -7.65
CA PRO A 123 -23.41 -5.77 -6.96
C PRO A 123 -23.20 -5.77 -5.44
N ASN A 124 -22.52 -6.79 -4.92
CA ASN A 124 -22.20 -6.89 -3.51
C ASN A 124 -21.04 -5.99 -3.10
N ILE A 125 -20.13 -5.63 -4.02
CA ILE A 125 -19.04 -4.67 -3.73
C ILE A 125 -19.61 -3.27 -3.75
N LYS A 126 -19.73 -2.68 -2.57
CA LYS A 126 -20.23 -1.31 -2.37
C LYS A 126 -19.12 -0.27 -2.39
N TRP A 127 -17.90 -0.64 -2.01
CA TRP A 127 -16.75 0.24 -1.95
C TRP A 127 -15.52 -0.43 -2.52
N LYS A 128 -14.76 0.33 -3.31
CA LYS A 128 -13.43 -0.03 -3.78
C LYS A 128 -12.42 0.93 -3.16
N ILE A 129 -11.63 0.43 -2.22
CA ILE A 129 -10.61 1.20 -1.52
C ILE A 129 -9.25 0.68 -1.92
N VAL A 130 -8.38 1.56 -2.41
CA VAL A 130 -7.00 1.23 -2.74
C VAL A 130 -6.09 1.85 -1.69
N VAL A 131 -5.11 1.08 -1.22
CA VAL A 131 -4.13 1.50 -0.22
C VAL A 131 -2.74 1.39 -0.81
N GLY A 132 -1.98 2.47 -0.78
CA GLY A 132 -0.59 2.51 -1.22
C GLY A 132 0.23 3.45 -0.35
N HIS A 133 1.56 3.45 -0.50
CA HIS A 133 2.40 4.32 0.32
C HIS A 133 2.47 5.75 -0.19
N HIS A 134 2.83 5.95 -1.47
CA HIS A 134 3.02 7.29 -2.01
C HIS A 134 1.67 7.95 -2.35
N PRO A 135 1.47 9.23 -2.00
CA PRO A 135 0.22 9.93 -2.27
C PRO A 135 0.04 10.21 -3.78
N MET A 136 -1.21 10.32 -4.21
CA MET A 136 -1.55 10.82 -5.56
C MET A 136 -1.64 12.34 -5.58
N TYR A 137 -2.04 12.92 -4.47
CA TYR A 137 -2.18 14.35 -4.24
C TYR A 137 -1.61 14.68 -2.85
N SER A 138 -1.09 15.89 -2.71
CA SER A 138 -0.64 16.43 -1.43
C SER A 138 -0.91 17.92 -1.38
N GLY A 139 -1.35 18.44 -0.25
CA GLY A 139 -1.39 19.86 0.07
C GLY A 139 -0.19 20.31 0.90
N GLY A 140 0.79 19.41 1.12
CA GLY A 140 1.99 19.65 1.90
C GLY A 140 3.25 19.78 1.06
N SER A 141 4.36 19.36 1.62
CA SER A 141 5.70 19.49 1.01
C SER A 141 5.87 18.71 -0.31
N ARG A 142 5.03 17.69 -0.53
CA ARG A 142 5.10 16.81 -1.71
C ARG A 142 4.11 17.17 -2.81
N THR A 143 3.46 18.33 -2.75
CA THR A 143 2.49 18.79 -3.77
C THR A 143 3.07 18.70 -5.18
N GLU A 144 4.32 19.13 -5.37
CA GLU A 144 5.05 19.11 -6.63
C GLU A 144 6.09 17.97 -6.70
N GLY A 145 6.08 17.05 -5.75
CA GLY A 145 6.99 15.90 -5.70
C GLY A 145 6.92 15.05 -6.97
N TYR A 146 8.07 14.60 -7.45
CA TYR A 146 8.12 13.74 -8.63
C TYR A 146 7.36 12.42 -8.38
N ASP A 147 7.50 11.87 -7.19
CA ASP A 147 6.84 10.64 -6.75
C ASP A 147 5.31 10.79 -6.75
N THR A 148 4.78 11.85 -6.13
CA THR A 148 3.35 12.18 -6.17
C THR A 148 2.82 12.28 -7.60
N LYS A 149 3.54 13.02 -8.48
CA LYS A 149 3.16 13.15 -9.89
C LYS A 149 3.18 11.81 -10.63
N ARG A 150 4.21 10.96 -10.40
CA ARG A 150 4.31 9.63 -11.03
C ARG A 150 3.16 8.73 -10.63
N ILE A 151 2.85 8.69 -9.34
CA ILE A 151 1.76 7.87 -8.82
C ILE A 151 0.42 8.35 -9.36
N ARG A 152 0.14 9.65 -9.30
CA ARG A 152 -1.07 10.23 -9.88
C ARG A 152 -1.23 9.88 -11.36
N ASN A 153 -0.22 10.15 -12.17
CA ASN A 153 -0.28 9.89 -13.61
C ASN A 153 -0.44 8.40 -13.94
N THR A 154 0.05 7.52 -13.07
CA THR A 154 -0.06 6.07 -13.26
C THR A 154 -1.42 5.52 -12.82
N LEU A 155 -1.95 5.99 -11.70
CA LEU A 155 -3.14 5.39 -11.07
C LEU A 155 -4.45 6.10 -11.43
N GLN A 156 -4.44 7.42 -11.59
CA GLN A 156 -5.65 8.20 -11.82
C GLN A 156 -6.50 7.69 -12.98
N PRO A 157 -5.94 7.39 -14.18
CA PRO A 157 -6.75 6.91 -15.30
C PRO A 157 -7.45 5.58 -15.00
N MET A 158 -6.81 4.71 -14.21
CA MET A 158 -7.39 3.43 -13.79
C MET A 158 -8.48 3.65 -12.73
N PHE A 159 -8.24 4.53 -11.77
CA PHE A 159 -9.19 4.81 -10.69
C PHE A 159 -10.46 5.46 -11.23
N ASP A 160 -10.33 6.40 -12.17
CA ASP A 160 -11.48 7.02 -12.84
C ASP A 160 -12.28 6.01 -13.67
N LYS A 161 -11.58 5.16 -14.46
CA LYS A 161 -12.20 4.12 -15.28
C LYS A 161 -13.00 3.11 -14.47
N TYR A 162 -12.46 2.67 -13.33
CA TYR A 162 -13.06 1.61 -12.51
C TYR A 162 -13.81 2.12 -11.28
N LYS A 163 -13.95 3.43 -11.15
CA LYS A 163 -14.69 4.09 -10.06
C LYS A 163 -14.18 3.64 -8.70
N VAL A 164 -12.89 3.90 -8.43
CA VAL A 164 -12.31 3.74 -7.11
C VAL A 164 -12.85 4.83 -6.19
N ASP A 165 -13.41 4.44 -5.05
CA ASP A 165 -14.06 5.38 -4.14
C ASP A 165 -13.06 6.13 -3.26
N VAL A 166 -12.01 5.43 -2.78
CA VAL A 166 -11.02 5.99 -1.85
C VAL A 166 -9.62 5.47 -2.19
N TYR A 167 -8.65 6.38 -2.14
CA TYR A 167 -7.23 6.05 -2.09
C TYR A 167 -6.64 6.50 -0.74
N LEU A 168 -6.03 5.58 -0.02
CA LEU A 168 -5.31 5.85 1.22
C LEU A 168 -3.81 5.84 0.95
N GLY A 169 -3.16 6.97 1.22
CA GLY A 169 -1.72 7.16 1.06
C GLY A 169 -1.05 7.53 2.37
N GLY A 170 0.25 7.27 2.48
CA GLY A 170 1.14 7.75 3.52
C GLY A 170 2.18 8.73 2.93
N HIS A 171 3.45 8.58 3.33
CA HIS A 171 4.62 9.27 2.81
C HIS A 171 4.68 10.78 3.10
N GLU A 172 3.59 11.52 2.95
CA GLU A 172 3.45 12.88 3.47
C GLU A 172 3.15 12.79 4.97
N HIS A 173 3.97 13.42 5.82
CA HIS A 173 3.86 13.33 7.26
C HIS A 173 2.84 14.35 7.81
N SER A 174 1.67 14.39 7.18
CA SER A 174 0.55 15.21 7.61
C SER A 174 -0.78 14.52 7.31
N LEU A 175 -1.77 14.72 8.18
CA LEU A 175 -3.12 14.21 7.95
C LEU A 175 -3.83 15.14 6.96
N GLN A 176 -4.23 14.57 5.83
CA GLN A 176 -4.90 15.31 4.74
C GLN A 176 -6.13 14.55 4.27
N HIS A 177 -7.19 15.28 3.98
CA HIS A 177 -8.37 14.76 3.29
C HIS A 177 -8.59 15.58 2.03
N MET A 178 -8.51 14.93 0.89
CA MET A 178 -8.65 15.55 -0.42
C MET A 178 -9.84 14.96 -1.17
N LEU A 179 -10.60 15.79 -1.82
CA LEU A 179 -11.68 15.39 -2.70
C LEU A 179 -11.20 15.53 -4.16
N SER A 180 -11.49 14.50 -4.97
CA SER A 180 -11.30 14.63 -6.41
C SER A 180 -12.33 15.63 -6.97
N ALA A 181 -11.86 16.54 -7.80
CA ALA A 181 -12.75 17.47 -8.51
C ALA A 181 -13.46 16.82 -9.72
N SER A 182 -13.13 15.57 -10.03
CA SER A 182 -13.81 14.82 -11.09
C SER A 182 -15.14 14.28 -10.57
N ASN A 183 -16.22 14.94 -10.92
CA ASN A 183 -17.57 14.42 -10.84
C ASN A 183 -17.84 13.41 -11.96
#